data_3ede0d536a06d74352894f11084fa9d7
#
_entry.id   3ede0d536a06d74352894f11084fa9d7
#
_cell.length_a   1.000
_cell.length_b   1.000
_cell.length_c   1.000
_cell.angle_alpha   90.00
_cell.angle_beta   90.00
_cell.angle_gamma   90.00
#
_symmetry.space_group_name_H-M   'P 1'
#
loop_
_entity.id
_entity.type
_entity.pdbx_description
1 polymer ?
#
loop_
_entity_poly.entity_id
_entity_poly.type
_entity_poly.pdbx_seq_one_letter_code
_entity_poly.pdbx_strand_id
1 'polypeptide(L)'
;MPAPGKGQGDFCPARYGARARLMLTLPNILTLSRILAVPLLAFLLWWPDWAFGYLLAFGLYCVMGITDYFDGLLARSSGAVSKLGVFLDPIADKIMIAAVILVLTAQGVLRGPYVGDAHVIAGLIILIREFAVSGLREFLGGLQVSVPVSKLAKWKTTFQLVSLGALILGKGLPWWNVDIGEIEANVPHTVGLTTLWAAAILTVITGWDYLRAGLKHMD
;
A
#
# COMPACT_ATOMS: atom_id res chain seq x y z
N MET A 1 14.78 14.62 73.13
CA MET A 1 13.83 13.68 72.54
C MET A 1 14.09 13.67 71.00
N PRO A 2 14.59 12.60 70.45
CA PRO A 2 14.83 12.50 68.97
C PRO A 2 13.56 12.06 68.27
N ALA A 3 13.30 12.63 67.07
CA ALA A 3 12.20 12.32 66.18
C ALA A 3 12.35 10.92 65.57
N PRO A 4 11.24 10.22 65.25
CA PRO A 4 11.27 8.88 64.67
C PRO A 4 11.60 8.93 63.16
N GLY A 5 12.31 7.87 62.76
CA GLY A 5 12.91 7.64 61.48
C GLY A 5 11.92 7.61 60.30
N LYS A 6 12.41 8.12 59.20
CA LYS A 6 11.81 7.96 57.87
C LYS A 6 11.85 6.50 57.45
N GLY A 7 10.67 5.97 57.18
CA GLY A 7 10.49 4.64 56.60
C GLY A 7 11.26 4.50 55.28
N GLN A 8 11.98 3.41 55.20
CA GLN A 8 12.54 2.89 53.96
C GLN A 8 11.41 2.72 52.93
N GLY A 9 11.49 3.49 51.88
CA GLY A 9 10.66 3.26 50.69
C GLY A 9 10.97 1.88 50.14
N ASP A 10 10.00 0.99 50.22
CA ASP A 10 10.01 -0.30 49.55
C ASP A 10 10.23 -0.06 48.07
N PHE A 11 11.44 -0.32 47.64
CA PHE A 11 11.80 -0.43 46.23
C PHE A 11 11.11 -1.68 45.69
N CYS A 12 9.86 -1.52 45.31
CA CYS A 12 9.12 -2.56 44.60
C CYS A 12 9.88 -2.80 43.28
N PRO A 13 10.56 -3.95 43.10
CA PRO A 13 11.16 -4.25 41.80
C PRO A 13 10.02 -4.37 40.83
N ALA A 14 9.89 -3.34 39.99
CA ALA A 14 8.96 -3.34 38.85
C ALA A 14 9.08 -4.72 38.18
N ARG A 15 7.96 -5.41 38.09
CA ARG A 15 7.80 -6.70 37.43
C ARG A 15 8.27 -6.60 35.97
N TYR A 16 9.57 -6.74 35.78
CA TYR A 16 10.20 -7.03 34.50
C TYR A 16 9.91 -8.49 34.12
N GLY A 17 8.64 -8.79 33.97
CA GLY A 17 8.14 -10.11 33.65
C GLY A 17 6.89 -10.04 32.79
N ALA A 18 6.60 -8.90 32.19
CA ALA A 18 5.72 -8.88 31.03
C ALA A 18 6.53 -9.53 29.89
N ARG A 19 6.45 -10.87 29.81
CA ARG A 19 6.71 -11.59 28.58
C ARG A 19 6.12 -10.72 27.48
N ALA A 20 6.98 -10.28 26.56
CA ALA A 20 6.55 -9.79 25.28
C ALA A 20 5.78 -10.95 24.63
N ARG A 21 4.52 -11.14 25.04
CA ARG A 21 3.55 -11.77 24.18
C ARG A 21 3.57 -10.85 22.97
N LEU A 22 4.26 -11.31 21.93
CA LEU A 22 3.93 -10.87 20.59
C LEU A 22 2.40 -11.00 20.58
N MET A 23 1.69 -9.88 20.84
CA MET A 23 0.24 -9.91 20.79
C MET A 23 -0.07 -10.01 19.30
N LEU A 24 -0.12 -11.25 18.82
CA LEU A 24 -0.66 -11.61 17.51
C LEU A 24 -2.16 -11.30 17.57
N THR A 25 -2.45 -10.01 17.60
CA THR A 25 -3.82 -9.54 17.40
C THR A 25 -4.23 -9.88 15.98
N LEU A 26 -5.49 -10.16 15.78
CA LEU A 26 -6.03 -10.53 14.46
C LEU A 26 -5.57 -9.55 13.37
N PRO A 27 -5.61 -8.20 13.56
CA PRO A 27 -5.06 -7.25 12.58
C PRO A 27 -3.58 -7.49 12.27
N ASN A 28 -2.74 -7.72 13.27
CA ASN A 28 -1.31 -7.93 13.04
C ASN A 28 -1.01 -9.21 12.22
N ILE A 29 -1.79 -10.27 12.46
CA ILE A 29 -1.67 -11.51 11.69
C ILE A 29 -2.02 -11.25 10.23
N LEU A 30 -3.09 -10.47 9.97
CA LEU A 30 -3.52 -10.15 8.62
C LEU A 30 -2.49 -9.27 7.89
N THR A 31 -1.94 -8.25 8.54
CA THR A 31 -0.85 -7.43 7.97
C THR A 31 0.38 -8.27 7.66
N LEU A 32 0.79 -9.16 8.59
CA LEU A 32 1.95 -10.02 8.38
C LEU A 32 1.71 -11.03 7.26
N SER A 33 0.51 -11.62 7.18
CA SER A 33 0.13 -12.54 6.11
C SER A 33 0.19 -11.86 4.74
N ARG A 34 -0.18 -10.58 4.66
CA ARG A 34 -0.08 -9.76 3.45
C ARG A 34 1.38 -9.59 3.02
N ILE A 35 2.27 -9.24 3.95
CA ILE A 35 3.71 -9.10 3.64
C ILE A 35 4.28 -10.43 3.12
N LEU A 36 3.88 -11.56 3.72
CA LEU A 36 4.30 -12.89 3.28
C LEU A 36 3.65 -13.31 1.94
N ALA A 37 2.49 -12.77 1.61
CA ALA A 37 1.82 -13.02 0.33
C ALA A 37 2.45 -12.25 -0.84
N VAL A 38 3.19 -11.14 -0.60
CA VAL A 38 3.84 -10.37 -1.68
C VAL A 38 4.83 -11.20 -2.50
N PRO A 39 5.75 -11.98 -1.91
CA PRO A 39 6.64 -12.84 -2.68
C PRO A 39 5.87 -13.87 -3.53
N LEU A 40 4.79 -14.45 -2.98
CA LEU A 40 3.94 -15.37 -3.72
C LEU A 40 3.24 -14.68 -4.90
N LEU A 41 2.72 -13.47 -4.68
CA LEU A 41 2.13 -12.66 -5.73
C LEU A 41 3.14 -12.35 -6.84
N ALA A 42 4.34 -11.93 -6.46
CA ALA A 42 5.43 -11.66 -7.41
C ALA A 42 5.82 -12.92 -8.20
N PHE A 43 5.88 -14.08 -7.54
CA PHE A 43 6.16 -15.36 -8.18
C PHE A 43 5.08 -15.73 -9.21
N LEU A 44 3.80 -15.58 -8.90
CA LEU A 44 2.70 -15.86 -9.82
C LEU A 44 2.73 -14.93 -11.05
N LEU A 45 3.15 -13.68 -10.88
CA LEU A 45 3.26 -12.69 -11.95
C LEU A 45 4.56 -12.84 -12.78
N TRP A 46 5.53 -13.62 -12.31
CA TRP A 46 6.86 -13.68 -12.93
C TRP A 46 6.88 -14.35 -14.31
N TRP A 47 5.92 -15.23 -14.60
CA TRP A 47 5.89 -16.02 -15.83
C TRP A 47 4.99 -15.38 -16.89
N PRO A 48 5.53 -14.75 -17.95
CA PRO A 48 4.74 -13.91 -18.86
C PRO A 48 3.65 -14.65 -19.64
N ASP A 49 3.87 -15.95 -19.94
CA ASP A 49 2.97 -16.75 -20.77
C ASP A 49 2.01 -17.64 -19.95
N TRP A 50 2.01 -17.48 -18.64
CA TRP A 50 1.18 -18.28 -17.76
C TRP A 50 -0.11 -17.54 -17.36
N ALA A 51 -1.08 -17.47 -18.31
CA ALA A 51 -2.35 -16.77 -18.11
C ALA A 51 -3.10 -17.20 -16.83
N PHE A 52 -3.11 -18.50 -16.51
CA PHE A 52 -3.71 -19.00 -15.28
C PHE A 52 -2.99 -18.48 -14.02
N GLY A 53 -1.68 -18.32 -14.06
CA GLY A 53 -0.91 -17.70 -12.99
C GLY A 53 -1.32 -16.24 -12.74
N TYR A 54 -1.58 -15.48 -13.81
CA TYR A 54 -2.12 -14.12 -13.69
C TYR A 54 -3.52 -14.08 -13.08
N LEU A 55 -4.39 -15.04 -13.41
CA LEU A 55 -5.72 -15.16 -12.78
C LEU A 55 -5.62 -15.47 -11.29
N LEU A 56 -4.73 -16.39 -10.90
CA LEU A 56 -4.45 -16.67 -9.49
C LEU A 56 -3.87 -15.45 -8.78
N ALA A 57 -2.93 -14.75 -9.44
CA ALA A 57 -2.35 -13.51 -8.92
C ALA A 57 -3.41 -12.42 -8.73
N PHE A 58 -4.34 -12.29 -9.69
CA PHE A 58 -5.48 -11.36 -9.55
C PHE A 58 -6.36 -11.73 -8.35
N GLY A 59 -6.70 -13.00 -8.18
CA GLY A 59 -7.46 -13.49 -7.02
C GLY A 59 -6.74 -13.18 -5.71
N LEU A 60 -5.44 -13.47 -5.62
CA LEU A 60 -4.61 -13.16 -4.45
C LEU A 60 -4.54 -11.66 -4.19
N TYR A 61 -4.35 -10.84 -5.24
CA TYR A 61 -4.33 -9.39 -5.16
C TYR A 61 -5.64 -8.82 -4.61
N CYS A 62 -6.78 -9.32 -5.08
CA CYS A 62 -8.10 -8.94 -4.57
C CYS A 62 -8.26 -9.31 -3.08
N VAL A 63 -7.85 -10.52 -2.69
CA VAL A 63 -7.90 -10.94 -1.28
C VAL A 63 -7.03 -10.04 -0.41
N MET A 64 -5.81 -9.70 -0.86
CA MET A 64 -4.92 -8.77 -0.14
C MET A 64 -5.54 -7.38 0.02
N GLY A 65 -6.18 -6.83 -1.02
CA GLY A 65 -6.85 -5.53 -0.95
C GLY A 65 -8.10 -5.54 -0.05
N ILE A 66 -8.88 -6.63 -0.08
CA ILE A 66 -10.07 -6.80 0.75
C ILE A 66 -9.67 -6.95 2.22
N THR A 67 -8.67 -7.76 2.52
CA THR A 67 -8.17 -7.95 3.89
C THR A 67 -7.64 -6.66 4.47
N ASP A 68 -6.91 -5.84 3.68
CA ASP A 68 -6.45 -4.52 4.11
C ASP A 68 -7.61 -3.60 4.55
N TYR A 69 -8.67 -3.57 3.77
CA TYR A 69 -9.85 -2.79 4.12
C TYR A 69 -10.50 -3.27 5.44
N PHE A 70 -10.61 -4.59 5.63
CA PHE A 70 -11.17 -5.17 6.85
C PHE A 70 -10.29 -4.97 8.07
N ASP A 71 -8.96 -5.05 7.92
CA ASP A 71 -8.02 -4.80 9.01
C ASP A 71 -8.19 -3.38 9.57
N GLY A 72 -8.28 -2.40 8.68
CA GLY A 72 -8.52 -1.02 9.05
C GLY A 72 -9.88 -0.80 9.74
N LEU A 73 -10.90 -1.58 9.41
CA LEU A 73 -12.21 -1.55 10.10
C LEU A 73 -12.13 -2.20 11.49
N LEU A 74 -11.54 -3.40 11.57
CA LEU A 74 -11.41 -4.13 12.84
C LEU A 74 -10.52 -3.39 13.84
N ALA A 75 -9.40 -2.83 13.42
CA ALA A 75 -8.51 -2.06 14.28
C ALA A 75 -9.22 -0.85 14.91
N ARG A 76 -10.08 -0.18 14.13
CA ARG A 76 -10.87 0.95 14.62
C ARG A 76 -12.01 0.54 15.55
N SER A 77 -12.66 -0.60 15.31
CA SER A 77 -13.79 -1.07 16.12
C SER A 77 -13.37 -1.74 17.43
N SER A 78 -12.23 -2.44 17.45
CA SER A 78 -11.76 -3.19 18.61
C SER A 78 -10.88 -2.35 19.58
N GLY A 79 -10.44 -1.15 19.17
CA GLY A 79 -9.50 -0.35 19.96
C GLY A 79 -8.14 -1.01 20.19
N ALA A 80 -7.92 -2.19 19.63
CA ALA A 80 -6.72 -3.01 19.80
C ALA A 80 -5.65 -2.62 18.77
N VAL A 81 -5.26 -1.34 18.76
CA VAL A 81 -4.19 -0.85 17.91
C VAL A 81 -2.85 -1.24 18.51
N SER A 82 -2.14 -2.21 17.95
CA SER A 82 -0.80 -2.56 18.38
C SER A 82 0.24 -1.63 17.75
N LYS A 83 1.31 -1.33 18.51
CA LYS A 83 2.44 -0.53 17.99
C LYS A 83 3.08 -1.18 16.77
N LEU A 84 3.10 -2.50 16.71
CA LEU A 84 3.62 -3.27 15.58
C LEU A 84 2.74 -3.12 14.34
N GLY A 85 1.41 -3.19 14.47
CA GLY A 85 0.48 -2.99 13.37
C GLY A 85 0.62 -1.60 12.76
N VAL A 86 0.61 -0.55 13.59
CA VAL A 86 0.79 0.84 13.12
C VAL A 86 2.07 1.03 12.31
N PHE A 87 3.14 0.31 12.66
CA PHE A 87 4.40 0.34 11.92
C PHE A 87 4.36 -0.49 10.63
N LEU A 88 3.77 -1.69 10.67
CA LEU A 88 3.78 -2.63 9.54
C LEU A 88 2.76 -2.28 8.45
N ASP A 89 1.58 -1.75 8.79
CA ASP A 89 0.52 -1.45 7.82
C ASP A 89 0.98 -0.53 6.67
N PRO A 90 1.59 0.64 6.94
CA PRO A 90 2.08 1.50 5.87
C PRO A 90 3.19 0.87 5.01
N ILE A 91 3.93 -0.07 5.57
CA ILE A 91 4.99 -0.78 4.87
C ILE A 91 4.40 -1.85 3.96
N ALA A 92 3.46 -2.65 4.47
CA ALA A 92 2.81 -3.73 3.73
C ALA A 92 2.17 -3.23 2.43
N ASP A 93 1.41 -2.13 2.51
CA ASP A 93 0.75 -1.52 1.35
C ASP A 93 1.74 -1.08 0.28
N LYS A 94 2.81 -0.41 0.69
CA LYS A 94 3.81 0.09 -0.27
C LYS A 94 4.61 -1.03 -0.91
N ILE A 95 4.99 -2.06 -0.14
CA ILE A 95 5.71 -3.22 -0.68
C ILE A 95 4.85 -3.94 -1.71
N MET A 96 3.55 -4.14 -1.46
CA MET A 96 2.64 -4.77 -2.40
C MET A 96 2.56 -3.99 -3.72
N ILE A 97 2.30 -2.68 -3.65
CA ILE A 97 2.18 -1.82 -4.83
C ILE A 97 3.50 -1.77 -5.60
N ALA A 98 4.62 -1.59 -4.90
CA ALA A 98 5.93 -1.55 -5.51
C ALA A 98 6.28 -2.88 -6.21
N ALA A 99 6.05 -4.01 -5.56
CA ALA A 99 6.30 -5.32 -6.13
C ALA A 99 5.47 -5.55 -7.41
N VAL A 100 4.18 -5.22 -7.38
CA VAL A 100 3.30 -5.37 -8.56
C VAL A 100 3.77 -4.47 -9.70
N ILE A 101 4.02 -3.18 -9.46
CA ILE A 101 4.49 -2.25 -10.51
C ILE A 101 5.81 -2.74 -11.10
N LEU A 102 6.77 -3.16 -10.27
CA LEU A 102 8.08 -3.62 -10.74
C LEU A 102 7.95 -4.88 -11.59
N VAL A 103 7.18 -5.88 -11.15
CA VAL A 103 7.01 -7.12 -11.92
C VAL A 103 6.25 -6.86 -13.21
N LEU A 104 5.14 -6.10 -13.20
CA LEU A 104 4.40 -5.76 -14.40
C LEU A 104 5.24 -4.95 -15.40
N THR A 105 6.13 -4.09 -14.90
CA THR A 105 7.11 -3.38 -15.73
C THR A 105 8.10 -4.35 -16.37
N ALA A 106 8.68 -5.25 -15.58
CA ALA A 106 9.64 -6.25 -16.05
C ALA A 106 9.02 -7.19 -17.11
N GLN A 107 7.74 -7.51 -16.96
CA GLN A 107 6.99 -8.35 -17.91
C GLN A 107 6.44 -7.56 -19.11
N GLY A 108 6.76 -6.28 -19.25
CA GLY A 108 6.31 -5.44 -20.34
C GLY A 108 4.80 -5.19 -20.38
N VAL A 109 4.09 -5.42 -19.27
CA VAL A 109 2.63 -5.20 -19.18
C VAL A 109 2.29 -3.71 -19.21
N LEU A 110 3.20 -2.85 -18.76
CA LEU A 110 3.07 -1.39 -18.83
C LEU A 110 3.45 -0.85 -20.23
N ARG A 111 3.21 -1.62 -21.28
CA ARG A 111 3.31 -1.19 -22.68
C ARG A 111 1.92 -1.08 -23.27
N GLY A 112 1.70 -0.08 -24.07
CA GLY A 112 0.38 0.14 -24.65
C GLY A 112 0.40 0.96 -25.91
N PRO A 113 -0.75 1.09 -26.59
CA PRO A 113 -0.89 1.92 -27.76
C PRO A 113 -0.60 3.38 -27.42
N TYR A 114 -0.24 4.16 -28.43
CA TYR A 114 0.04 5.61 -28.41
C TYR A 114 1.37 6.05 -27.76
N VAL A 115 1.73 5.56 -26.58
CA VAL A 115 2.91 6.02 -25.81
C VAL A 115 3.95 4.93 -25.58
N GLY A 116 3.71 3.71 -26.03
CA GLY A 116 4.66 2.59 -25.92
C GLY A 116 5.09 2.32 -24.47
N ASP A 117 6.39 2.44 -24.20
CA ASP A 117 6.98 2.20 -22.89
C ASP A 117 6.78 3.36 -21.88
N ALA A 118 6.25 4.51 -22.31
CA ALA A 118 6.11 5.67 -21.44
C ALA A 118 5.08 5.49 -20.31
N HIS A 119 4.24 4.44 -20.37
CA HIS A 119 3.36 4.10 -19.25
C HIS A 119 4.11 3.73 -17.97
N VAL A 120 5.37 3.28 -18.08
CA VAL A 120 6.26 3.04 -16.94
C VAL A 120 6.47 4.30 -16.12
N ILE A 121 6.48 5.48 -16.77
CA ILE A 121 6.62 6.78 -16.09
C ILE A 121 5.47 7.00 -15.10
N ALA A 122 4.24 6.62 -15.45
CA ALA A 122 3.11 6.74 -14.55
C ALA A 122 3.29 5.87 -13.29
N GLY A 123 3.76 4.63 -13.47
CA GLY A 123 4.11 3.74 -12.35
C GLY A 123 5.22 4.33 -11.48
N LEU A 124 6.26 4.88 -12.09
CA LEU A 124 7.38 5.52 -11.39
C LEU A 124 6.93 6.74 -10.57
N ILE A 125 6.08 7.61 -11.15
CA ILE A 125 5.51 8.77 -10.46
C ILE A 125 4.75 8.32 -9.20
N ILE A 126 3.93 7.27 -9.33
CA ILE A 126 3.18 6.71 -8.21
C ILE A 126 4.14 6.26 -7.11
N LEU A 127 5.17 5.47 -7.45
CA LEU A 127 6.13 4.95 -6.48
C LEU A 127 6.90 6.07 -5.76
N ILE A 128 7.49 6.98 -6.51
CA ILE A 128 8.27 8.10 -5.92
C ILE A 128 7.40 8.87 -4.92
N ARG A 129 6.18 9.20 -5.32
CA ARG A 129 5.28 9.95 -4.44
C ARG A 129 4.84 9.13 -3.22
N GLU A 130 4.56 7.83 -3.38
CA GLU A 130 4.18 6.99 -2.24
C GLU A 130 5.25 7.00 -1.15
N PHE A 131 6.52 6.85 -1.53
CA PHE A 131 7.63 6.90 -0.60
C PHE A 131 7.85 8.31 -0.04
N ALA A 132 7.85 9.33 -0.89
CA ALA A 132 8.10 10.71 -0.48
C ALA A 132 7.06 11.22 0.53
N VAL A 133 5.76 11.03 0.23
CA VAL A 133 4.69 11.49 1.13
C VAL A 133 4.62 10.64 2.40
N SER A 134 5.01 9.37 2.33
CA SER A 134 5.08 8.55 3.53
C SER A 134 6.19 9.03 4.47
N GLY A 135 7.39 9.27 3.96
CA GLY A 135 8.48 9.82 4.75
C GLY A 135 8.14 11.20 5.34
N LEU A 136 7.50 12.06 4.54
CA LEU A 136 7.04 13.36 5.01
C LEU A 136 6.00 13.23 6.13
N ARG A 137 5.04 12.31 6.00
CA ARG A 137 4.01 12.07 7.03
C ARG A 137 4.63 11.55 8.33
N GLU A 138 5.58 10.65 8.22
CA GLU A 138 6.28 10.10 9.40
C GLU A 138 7.10 11.17 10.11
N PHE A 139 7.82 12.00 9.36
CA PHE A 139 8.55 13.15 9.89
C PHE A 139 7.62 14.14 10.62
N LEU A 140 6.51 14.56 9.98
CA LEU A 140 5.54 15.47 10.58
C LEU A 140 4.84 14.85 11.81
N GLY A 141 4.58 13.54 11.79
CA GLY A 141 4.06 12.80 12.93
C GLY A 141 4.99 12.85 14.14
N GLY A 142 6.30 12.78 13.93
CA GLY A 142 7.32 12.99 14.96
C GLY A 142 7.28 14.40 15.57
N LEU A 143 6.88 15.41 14.79
CA LEU A 143 6.66 16.79 15.24
C LEU A 143 5.25 17.03 15.81
N GLN A 144 4.44 16.00 15.98
CA GLN A 144 3.03 16.07 16.42
C GLN A 144 2.11 16.91 15.52
N VAL A 145 2.51 17.13 14.27
CA VAL A 145 1.73 17.83 13.25
C VAL A 145 0.89 16.82 12.47
N SER A 146 -0.44 16.93 12.56
CA SER A 146 -1.34 16.10 11.76
C SER A 146 -1.80 16.86 10.51
N VAL A 147 -1.48 16.30 9.34
CA VAL A 147 -1.99 16.83 8.06
C VAL A 147 -3.28 16.08 7.71
N PRO A 148 -4.43 16.77 7.56
CA PRO A 148 -5.68 16.11 7.25
C PRO A 148 -5.65 15.45 5.88
N VAL A 149 -6.19 14.22 5.80
CA VAL A 149 -6.26 13.47 4.55
C VAL A 149 -7.38 14.03 3.67
N SER A 150 -7.05 14.51 2.48
CA SER A 150 -8.03 15.01 1.53
C SER A 150 -8.93 13.88 0.97
N LYS A 151 -10.15 14.21 0.54
CA LYS A 151 -11.05 13.26 -0.15
C LYS A 151 -10.41 12.70 -1.42
N LEU A 152 -9.61 13.51 -2.12
CA LEU A 152 -8.87 13.12 -3.32
C LEU A 152 -7.85 12.01 -3.06
N ALA A 153 -7.27 11.95 -1.85
CA ALA A 153 -6.34 10.90 -1.48
C ALA A 153 -7.00 9.51 -1.42
N LYS A 154 -8.30 9.43 -1.14
CA LYS A 154 -9.05 8.17 -1.19
C LYS A 154 -9.26 7.71 -2.63
N TRP A 155 -9.66 8.60 -3.53
CA TRP A 155 -9.84 8.31 -4.95
C TRP A 155 -8.54 7.85 -5.60
N LYS A 156 -7.42 8.50 -5.30
CA LYS A 156 -6.09 8.09 -5.77
C LYS A 156 -5.82 6.61 -5.49
N THR A 157 -6.02 6.18 -4.24
CA THR A 157 -5.76 4.79 -3.84
C THR A 157 -6.70 3.82 -4.57
N THR A 158 -7.96 4.18 -4.73
CA THR A 158 -8.94 3.37 -5.48
C THR A 158 -8.52 3.22 -6.94
N PHE A 159 -8.17 4.31 -7.65
CA PHE A 159 -7.69 4.24 -9.03
C PHE A 159 -6.42 3.42 -9.17
N GLN A 160 -5.51 3.53 -8.22
CA GLN A 160 -4.26 2.77 -8.20
C GLN A 160 -4.51 1.26 -8.02
N LEU A 161 -5.40 0.88 -7.09
CA LEU A 161 -5.76 -0.53 -6.89
C LEU A 161 -6.49 -1.10 -8.10
N VAL A 162 -7.46 -0.36 -8.65
CA VAL A 162 -8.20 -0.78 -9.87
C VAL A 162 -7.25 -0.92 -11.05
N SER A 163 -6.34 0.02 -11.25
CA SER A 163 -5.36 0.00 -12.33
C SER A 163 -4.50 -1.25 -12.30
N LEU A 164 -3.84 -1.53 -11.17
CA LEU A 164 -2.95 -2.69 -11.06
C LEU A 164 -3.73 -4.00 -11.17
N GLY A 165 -4.92 -4.09 -10.57
CA GLY A 165 -5.80 -5.24 -10.72
C GLY A 165 -6.22 -5.47 -12.17
N ALA A 166 -6.61 -4.41 -12.90
CA ALA A 166 -7.01 -4.50 -14.30
C ALA A 166 -5.84 -4.90 -15.21
N LEU A 167 -4.61 -4.42 -14.95
CA LEU A 167 -3.41 -4.82 -15.68
C LEU A 167 -3.07 -6.31 -15.48
N ILE A 168 -3.18 -6.80 -14.24
CA ILE A 168 -3.00 -8.22 -13.94
C ILE A 168 -4.05 -9.05 -14.67
N LEU A 169 -5.32 -8.64 -14.60
CA LEU A 169 -6.44 -9.33 -15.22
C LEU A 169 -6.32 -9.35 -16.74
N GLY A 170 -5.85 -8.26 -17.35
CA GLY A 170 -5.66 -8.16 -18.81
C GLY A 170 -4.69 -9.20 -19.35
N LYS A 171 -3.63 -9.51 -18.62
CA LYS A 171 -2.71 -10.62 -18.95
C LYS A 171 -3.32 -12.00 -18.68
N GLY A 172 -4.17 -12.12 -17.66
CA GLY A 172 -4.89 -13.36 -17.35
C GLY A 172 -6.01 -13.69 -18.35
N LEU A 173 -6.53 -12.69 -19.06
CA LEU A 173 -7.63 -12.82 -20.03
C LEU A 173 -7.22 -12.27 -21.41
N PRO A 174 -6.23 -12.89 -22.07
CA PRO A 174 -5.73 -12.38 -23.36
C PRO A 174 -6.78 -12.41 -24.48
N TRP A 175 -7.82 -13.22 -24.33
CA TRP A 175 -8.93 -13.34 -25.30
C TRP A 175 -10.05 -12.30 -25.13
N TRP A 176 -10.02 -11.50 -24.07
CA TRP A 176 -11.02 -10.46 -23.83
C TRP A 176 -10.66 -9.18 -24.60
N ASN A 177 -10.69 -9.29 -25.91
CA ASN A 177 -10.41 -8.19 -26.82
C ASN A 177 -11.71 -7.62 -27.41
N VAL A 178 -11.70 -6.32 -27.66
CA VAL A 178 -12.76 -5.61 -28.37
C VAL A 178 -12.12 -4.86 -29.54
N ASP A 179 -12.72 -5.02 -30.70
CA ASP A 179 -12.29 -4.28 -31.92
C ASP A 179 -12.80 -2.85 -31.85
N ILE A 180 -11.88 -1.91 -31.73
CA ILE A 180 -12.18 -0.48 -31.77
C ILE A 180 -11.58 0.08 -33.07
N GLY A 181 -12.28 -0.07 -34.16
CA GLY A 181 -11.81 0.33 -35.49
C GLY A 181 -10.68 -0.57 -36.00
N GLU A 182 -9.47 -0.03 -36.15
CA GLU A 182 -8.29 -0.79 -36.62
C GLU A 182 -7.44 -1.37 -35.46
N ILE A 183 -7.88 -1.19 -34.22
CA ILE A 183 -7.10 -1.56 -33.03
C ILE A 183 -7.84 -2.65 -32.23
N GLU A 184 -7.22 -3.83 -32.12
CA GLU A 184 -7.63 -4.83 -31.14
C GLU A 184 -7.17 -4.36 -29.75
N ALA A 185 -8.12 -3.98 -28.90
CA ALA A 185 -7.82 -3.52 -27.54
C ALA A 185 -8.27 -4.56 -26.51
N ASN A 186 -7.34 -5.03 -25.68
CA ASN A 186 -7.68 -5.81 -24.51
C ASN A 186 -8.35 -4.89 -23.46
N VAL A 187 -9.63 -5.11 -23.18
CA VAL A 187 -10.44 -4.22 -22.34
C VAL A 187 -9.84 -4.01 -20.95
N PRO A 188 -9.54 -5.05 -20.14
CA PRO A 188 -8.94 -4.85 -18.84
C PRO A 188 -7.60 -4.13 -18.91
N HIS A 189 -6.75 -4.43 -19.90
CA HIS A 189 -5.45 -3.80 -20.04
C HIS A 189 -5.59 -2.29 -20.34
N THR A 190 -6.50 -1.91 -21.25
CA THR A 190 -6.77 -0.51 -21.58
C THR A 190 -7.33 0.26 -20.40
N VAL A 191 -8.27 -0.34 -19.66
CA VAL A 191 -8.79 0.23 -18.39
C VAL A 191 -7.65 0.38 -17.38
N GLY A 192 -6.77 -0.61 -17.27
CA GLY A 192 -5.62 -0.56 -16.39
C GLY A 192 -4.68 0.59 -16.69
N LEU A 193 -4.31 0.79 -17.96
CA LEU A 193 -3.42 1.89 -18.37
C LEU A 193 -4.06 3.27 -18.19
N THR A 194 -5.34 3.43 -18.53
CA THR A 194 -6.03 4.72 -18.36
C THR A 194 -6.20 5.10 -16.91
N THR A 195 -6.59 4.15 -16.06
CA THR A 195 -6.71 4.36 -14.62
C THR A 195 -5.34 4.54 -13.94
N LEU A 196 -4.26 3.98 -14.50
CA LEU A 196 -2.88 4.20 -14.02
C LEU A 196 -2.49 5.68 -14.18
N TRP A 197 -2.76 6.29 -15.34
CA TRP A 197 -2.51 7.70 -15.56
C TRP A 197 -3.39 8.59 -14.68
N ALA A 198 -4.67 8.24 -14.52
CA ALA A 198 -5.55 8.96 -13.61
C ALA A 198 -5.01 8.90 -12.17
N ALA A 199 -4.55 7.74 -11.71
CA ALA A 199 -3.91 7.58 -10.41
C ALA A 199 -2.61 8.39 -10.30
N ALA A 200 -1.77 8.42 -11.34
CA ALA A 200 -0.54 9.20 -11.36
C ALA A 200 -0.81 10.71 -11.24
N ILE A 201 -1.76 11.23 -12.00
CA ILE A 201 -2.16 12.65 -11.94
C ILE A 201 -2.69 13.02 -10.55
N LEU A 202 -3.65 12.24 -10.01
CA LEU A 202 -4.18 12.47 -8.66
C LEU A 202 -3.09 12.36 -7.59
N THR A 203 -2.13 11.49 -7.82
CA THR A 203 -0.98 11.27 -6.94
C THR A 203 -0.08 12.51 -6.88
N VAL A 204 0.20 13.16 -8.01
CA VAL A 204 0.97 14.41 -8.07
C VAL A 204 0.21 15.54 -7.37
N ILE A 205 -1.07 15.72 -7.69
CA ILE A 205 -1.89 16.78 -7.09
C ILE A 205 -1.93 16.65 -5.56
N THR A 206 -2.27 15.46 -5.07
CA THR A 206 -2.33 15.21 -3.63
C THR A 206 -0.96 15.26 -2.96
N GLY A 207 0.10 14.88 -3.66
CA GLY A 207 1.49 14.97 -3.19
C GLY A 207 1.93 16.41 -2.98
N TRP A 208 1.58 17.28 -3.92
CA TRP A 208 1.85 18.71 -3.84
C TRP A 208 1.18 19.37 -2.64
N ASP A 209 -0.10 19.02 -2.39
CA ASP A 209 -0.84 19.52 -1.22
C ASP A 209 -0.15 19.14 0.09
N TYR A 210 0.30 17.86 0.20
CA TYR A 210 1.05 17.40 1.37
C TYR A 210 2.40 18.10 1.52
N LEU A 211 3.15 18.27 0.43
CA LEU A 211 4.44 18.97 0.46
C LEU A 211 4.26 20.42 0.91
N ARG A 212 3.29 21.11 0.33
CA ARG A 212 2.99 22.51 0.69
C ARG A 212 2.55 22.67 2.14
N ALA A 213 1.75 21.72 2.65
CA ALA A 213 1.35 21.72 4.05
C ALA A 213 2.54 21.41 4.98
N GLY A 214 3.43 20.49 4.58
CA GLY A 214 4.61 20.13 5.36
C GLY A 214 5.64 21.25 5.44
N LEU A 215 5.92 21.94 4.33
CA LEU A 215 6.89 23.05 4.30
C LEU A 215 6.55 24.18 5.26
N LYS A 216 5.25 24.43 5.52
CA LYS A 216 4.82 25.46 6.49
C LYS A 216 5.18 25.16 7.94
N HIS A 217 5.58 23.94 8.24
CA HIS A 217 5.96 23.49 9.59
C HIS A 217 7.44 23.15 9.71
N MET A 218 8.23 23.42 8.66
CA MET A 218 9.69 23.21 8.65
C MET A 218 10.48 24.51 8.87
N ASP A 219 9.83 25.66 8.75
CA ASP A 219 10.33 26.99 9.11
C ASP A 219 9.87 27.35 10.53
#